data_aa45e70f4a153da67e19782357cee52d
#
_entry.id   aa45e70f4a153da67e19782357cee52d
#
_cell.length_a   1.000
_cell.length_b   1.000
_cell.length_c   1.000
_cell.angle_alpha   90.00
_cell.angle_beta   90.00
_cell.angle_gamma   90.00
#
_symmetry.space_group_name_H-M   'P 1'
#
loop_
_entity.id
_entity.type
_entity.pdbx_description
1 polymer ?
#
loop_
_entity_poly.entity_id
_entity_poly.type
_entity_poly.pdbx_seq_one_letter_code
_entity_poly.pdbx_strand_id
1 'polypeptide(L)'
;MKQMTLVAFLQAQNCSNYVGSWRHPATMQDYLRPEYYQRIARTLEAGCFHMAFFDDRLAMPDILGHDHAEAVRNGIRVVKLDLVSILTAMGLATSKLGLGATYSTTYYEPFHVARVFATLDHMLGGRAAWNVVTSLNDSEAHNMGADDHLEHDLRYARA
;
A
#
# COMPACT_ATOMS: atom_id res chain seq x y z
N MET A 1 18.59 -18.11 20.44
CA MET A 1 17.42 -18.67 19.71
C MET A 1 17.10 -17.74 18.56
N LYS A 2 16.82 -18.25 17.35
CA LYS A 2 16.29 -17.43 16.25
C LYS A 2 14.83 -17.11 16.56
N GLN A 3 14.46 -15.83 16.57
CA GLN A 3 13.07 -15.40 16.72
C GLN A 3 12.38 -15.33 15.35
N MET A 4 11.09 -15.68 15.32
CA MET A 4 10.26 -15.52 14.15
C MET A 4 9.87 -14.03 14.03
N THR A 5 10.01 -13.46 12.84
CA THR A 5 9.52 -12.11 12.54
C THR A 5 8.09 -12.21 11.99
N LEU A 6 7.16 -11.54 12.65
CA LEU A 6 5.75 -11.46 12.22
C LEU A 6 5.51 -10.15 11.48
N VAL A 7 5.04 -10.26 10.24
CA VAL A 7 4.67 -9.11 9.41
C VAL A 7 3.22 -9.29 8.97
N ALA A 8 2.37 -8.31 9.25
CA ALA A 8 1.00 -8.28 8.77
C ALA A 8 0.96 -7.67 7.37
N PHE A 9 0.49 -8.43 6.39
CA PHE A 9 0.25 -7.94 5.04
C PHE A 9 -1.13 -7.30 4.95
N LEU A 10 -1.19 -6.03 4.58
CA LEU A 10 -2.39 -5.21 4.56
C LEU A 10 -2.57 -4.51 3.21
N GLN A 11 -3.79 -4.05 2.96
CA GLN A 11 -4.14 -3.30 1.75
C GLN A 11 -5.06 -2.12 2.11
N ALA A 12 -4.70 -0.91 1.67
CA ALA A 12 -5.48 0.30 1.89
C ALA A 12 -6.50 0.51 0.76
N GLN A 13 -7.50 -0.38 0.70
CA GLN A 13 -8.49 -0.43 -0.37
C GLN A 13 -9.84 -0.98 0.13
N ASN A 14 -10.86 -0.95 -0.74
CA ASN A 14 -12.22 -1.38 -0.38
C ASN A 14 -12.44 -2.89 -0.27
N CYS A 15 -11.52 -3.71 -0.75
CA CYS A 15 -11.56 -5.16 -0.59
C CYS A 15 -10.15 -5.75 -0.54
N SER A 16 -10.02 -6.92 0.06
CA SER A 16 -8.78 -7.69 0.10
C SER A 16 -8.52 -8.41 -1.24
N ASN A 17 -7.59 -9.36 -1.25
CA ASN A 17 -7.41 -10.29 -2.37
C ASN A 17 -8.65 -11.16 -2.64
N TYR A 18 -9.54 -11.30 -1.67
CA TYR A 18 -10.88 -11.85 -1.88
C TYR A 18 -11.80 -10.75 -2.43
N VAL A 19 -11.98 -10.74 -3.73
CA VAL A 19 -12.65 -9.66 -4.48
C VAL A 19 -14.09 -9.38 -4.05
N GLY A 20 -14.75 -10.35 -3.45
CA GLY A 20 -16.12 -10.22 -2.91
C GLY A 20 -16.18 -9.84 -1.43
N SER A 21 -15.06 -9.67 -0.74
CA SER A 21 -15.03 -9.46 0.72
C SER A 21 -15.81 -8.23 1.19
N TRP A 22 -15.86 -7.17 0.41
CA TRP A 22 -16.61 -5.96 0.73
C TRP A 22 -18.14 -6.17 0.81
N ARG A 23 -18.67 -7.26 0.21
CA ARG A 23 -20.11 -7.61 0.23
C ARG A 23 -20.50 -8.39 1.48
N HIS A 24 -19.55 -8.89 2.26
CA HIS A 24 -19.85 -9.67 3.45
C HIS A 24 -20.52 -8.78 4.52
N PRO A 25 -21.64 -9.20 5.14
CA PRO A 25 -22.40 -8.36 6.08
C PRO A 25 -21.59 -7.87 7.28
N ALA A 26 -20.57 -8.62 7.71
CA ALA A 26 -19.69 -8.25 8.81
C ALA A 26 -18.48 -7.38 8.38
N THR A 27 -18.39 -7.00 7.09
CA THR A 27 -17.29 -6.16 6.63
C THR A 27 -17.46 -4.74 7.17
N MET A 28 -16.41 -4.25 7.83
CA MET A 28 -16.37 -2.88 8.35
C MET A 28 -16.27 -1.90 7.17
N GLN A 29 -17.14 -0.89 7.16
CA GLN A 29 -17.24 0.10 6.09
C GLN A 29 -16.46 1.39 6.40
N ASP A 30 -15.73 1.43 7.51
CA ASP A 30 -14.99 2.59 8.00
C ASP A 30 -13.52 2.66 7.51
N TYR A 31 -13.16 1.86 6.51
CA TYR A 31 -11.80 1.79 5.94
C TYR A 31 -11.30 3.11 5.30
N LEU A 32 -12.16 4.09 5.10
CA LEU A 32 -11.79 5.46 4.69
C LEU A 32 -11.43 6.37 5.87
N ARG A 33 -11.55 5.89 7.11
CA ARG A 33 -11.32 6.68 8.31
C ARG A 33 -9.98 6.32 8.97
N PRO A 34 -9.25 7.29 9.53
CA PRO A 34 -7.97 7.02 10.18
C PRO A 34 -8.12 6.08 11.39
N GLU A 35 -9.25 6.12 12.11
CA GLU A 35 -9.50 5.27 13.27
C GLU A 35 -9.50 3.78 12.93
N TYR A 36 -9.90 3.41 11.71
CA TYR A 36 -9.83 2.03 11.22
C TYR A 36 -8.37 1.53 11.23
N TYR A 37 -7.46 2.28 10.63
CA TYR A 37 -6.04 1.92 10.56
C TYR A 37 -5.35 2.00 11.92
N GLN A 38 -5.70 2.99 12.74
CA GLN A 38 -5.19 3.10 14.11
C GLN A 38 -5.60 1.91 14.98
N ARG A 39 -6.82 1.43 14.84
CA ARG A 39 -7.32 0.24 15.53
C ARG A 39 -6.53 -1.01 15.11
N ILE A 40 -6.31 -1.20 13.80
CA ILE A 40 -5.48 -2.28 13.28
C ILE A 40 -4.06 -2.19 13.85
N ALA A 41 -3.45 -1.01 13.79
CA ALA A 41 -2.09 -0.79 14.28
C ALA A 41 -1.94 -1.17 15.76
N ARG A 42 -2.86 -0.71 16.64
CA ARG A 42 -2.85 -1.07 18.07
C ARG A 42 -3.03 -2.57 18.29
N THR A 43 -3.90 -3.22 17.50
CA THR A 43 -4.10 -4.67 17.58
C THR A 43 -2.84 -5.43 17.22
N LEU A 44 -2.14 -5.03 16.14
CA LEU A 44 -0.89 -5.65 15.71
C LEU A 44 0.23 -5.43 16.74
N GLU A 45 0.36 -4.22 17.27
CA GLU A 45 1.37 -3.92 18.29
C GLU A 45 1.12 -4.72 19.57
N ALA A 46 -0.13 -4.78 20.03
CA ALA A 46 -0.51 -5.61 21.19
C ALA A 46 -0.27 -7.11 20.94
N GLY A 47 -0.45 -7.57 19.71
CA GLY A 47 -0.14 -8.93 19.25
C GLY A 47 1.35 -9.20 19.00
N CYS A 48 2.24 -8.27 19.35
CA CYS A 48 3.69 -8.39 19.16
C CYS A 48 4.12 -8.61 17.71
N PHE A 49 3.38 -8.08 16.73
CA PHE A 49 3.83 -8.01 15.35
C PHE A 49 4.98 -7.03 15.23
N HIS A 50 5.96 -7.38 14.39
CA HIS A 50 7.13 -6.55 14.14
C HIS A 50 6.83 -5.42 13.17
N MET A 51 5.93 -5.69 12.19
CA MET A 51 5.62 -4.72 11.12
C MET A 51 4.19 -4.90 10.61
N ALA A 52 3.55 -3.79 10.24
CA ALA A 52 2.44 -3.72 9.31
C ALA A 52 2.99 -3.30 7.93
N PHE A 53 2.77 -4.12 6.92
CA PHE A 53 3.25 -3.91 5.56
C PHE A 53 2.08 -3.77 4.61
N PHE A 54 2.11 -2.74 3.78
CA PHE A 54 1.10 -2.49 2.74
C PHE A 54 1.66 -2.68 1.35
N ASP A 55 0.99 -3.51 0.53
CA ASP A 55 1.17 -3.45 -0.90
C ASP A 55 0.46 -2.22 -1.49
N ASP A 56 0.91 -1.80 -2.64
CA ASP A 56 0.24 -0.78 -3.42
C ASP A 56 0.23 -1.12 -4.91
N ARG A 57 -0.82 -0.65 -5.58
CA ARG A 57 -0.92 -0.57 -7.03
C ARG A 57 -1.54 0.76 -7.39
N LEU A 58 -0.94 1.44 -8.32
CA LEU A 58 -1.32 2.80 -8.72
C LEU A 58 -2.48 2.82 -9.73
N ALA A 59 -3.15 1.67 -9.91
CA ALA A 59 -4.31 1.52 -10.80
C ALA A 59 -5.33 0.51 -10.28
N MET A 60 -6.55 0.62 -10.78
CA MET A 60 -7.57 -0.43 -10.65
C MET A 60 -7.21 -1.65 -11.51
N PRO A 61 -7.75 -2.86 -11.18
CA PRO A 61 -7.56 -4.03 -12.04
C PRO A 61 -8.16 -3.82 -13.45
N ASP A 62 -7.42 -4.25 -14.46
CA ASP A 62 -7.75 -4.14 -15.90
C ASP A 62 -7.58 -5.48 -16.65
N ILE A 63 -7.41 -6.59 -15.92
CA ILE A 63 -7.04 -7.89 -16.47
C ILE A 63 -8.14 -8.45 -17.38
N LEU A 64 -9.39 -8.32 -16.98
CA LEU A 64 -10.52 -8.84 -17.75
C LEU A 64 -10.99 -7.77 -18.73
N GLY A 65 -10.92 -8.07 -20.02
CA GLY A 65 -11.34 -7.17 -21.09
C GLY A 65 -10.34 -6.06 -21.42
N HIS A 66 -9.17 -6.03 -20.79
CA HIS A 66 -8.15 -4.97 -20.91
C HIS A 66 -8.70 -3.57 -20.63
N ASP A 67 -9.70 -3.49 -19.72
CA ASP A 67 -10.28 -2.24 -19.24
C ASP A 67 -10.71 -2.36 -17.77
N HIS A 68 -11.24 -1.29 -17.20
CA HIS A 68 -11.68 -1.23 -15.81
C HIS A 68 -13.18 -1.56 -15.61
N ALA A 69 -13.94 -1.84 -16.69
CA ALA A 69 -15.38 -1.96 -16.62
C ALA A 69 -15.85 -3.04 -15.64
N GLU A 70 -15.25 -4.22 -15.67
CA GLU A 70 -15.59 -5.31 -14.75
C GLU A 70 -15.16 -5.02 -13.30
N ALA A 71 -14.03 -4.37 -13.11
CA ALA A 71 -13.59 -3.95 -11.78
C ALA A 71 -14.60 -2.97 -11.16
N VAL A 72 -15.03 -1.98 -11.92
CA VAL A 72 -16.03 -0.98 -11.48
C VAL A 72 -17.39 -1.63 -11.25
N ARG A 73 -17.89 -2.43 -12.21
CA ARG A 73 -19.19 -3.11 -12.11
C ARG A 73 -19.30 -3.98 -10.85
N ASN A 74 -18.22 -4.62 -10.47
CA ASN A 74 -18.18 -5.56 -9.34
C ASN A 74 -17.59 -4.96 -8.07
N GLY A 75 -17.16 -3.70 -8.06
CA GLY A 75 -16.56 -3.04 -6.91
C GLY A 75 -15.22 -3.65 -6.49
N ILE A 76 -14.42 -4.15 -7.44
CA ILE A 76 -13.18 -4.87 -7.18
C ILE A 76 -12.02 -3.87 -7.11
N ARG A 77 -11.52 -3.59 -5.91
CA ARG A 77 -10.35 -2.73 -5.68
C ARG A 77 -10.46 -1.36 -6.37
N VAL A 78 -11.65 -0.81 -6.39
CA VAL A 78 -11.94 0.49 -7.04
C VAL A 78 -11.53 1.69 -6.17
N VAL A 79 -11.28 1.47 -4.88
CA VAL A 79 -10.77 2.49 -3.97
C VAL A 79 -9.34 2.14 -3.60
N LYS A 80 -8.45 3.11 -3.75
CA LYS A 80 -7.05 3.06 -3.35
C LYS A 80 -6.73 4.30 -2.53
N LEU A 81 -6.14 4.11 -1.35
CA LEU A 81 -5.70 5.20 -0.49
C LEU A 81 -4.19 5.32 -0.54
N ASP A 82 -3.69 6.55 -0.51
CA ASP A 82 -2.26 6.82 -0.43
C ASP A 82 -1.68 6.32 0.89
N LEU A 83 -0.62 5.52 0.80
CA LEU A 83 -0.04 4.83 1.94
C LEU A 83 0.67 5.76 2.93
N VAL A 84 1.21 6.89 2.47
CA VAL A 84 1.92 7.85 3.34
C VAL A 84 0.98 8.38 4.43
N SER A 85 -0.24 8.75 4.04
CA SER A 85 -1.28 9.19 4.97
C SER A 85 -1.69 8.09 5.94
N ILE A 86 -1.83 6.86 5.45
CA ILE A 86 -2.18 5.69 6.27
C ILE A 86 -1.09 5.37 7.29
N LEU A 87 0.17 5.28 6.86
CA LEU A 87 1.28 5.00 7.76
C LEU A 87 1.43 6.08 8.83
N THR A 88 1.23 7.35 8.46
CA THR A 88 1.23 8.46 9.43
C THR A 88 0.15 8.26 10.49
N ALA A 89 -1.09 7.96 10.09
CA ALA A 89 -2.19 7.72 11.01
C ALA A 89 -1.92 6.54 11.97
N MET A 90 -1.36 5.44 11.44
CA MET A 90 -1.00 4.26 12.23
C MET A 90 0.16 4.55 13.19
N GLY A 91 1.16 5.28 12.73
CA GLY A 91 2.35 5.61 13.50
C GLY A 91 2.05 6.49 14.72
N LEU A 92 1.09 7.40 14.61
CA LEU A 92 0.61 8.22 15.73
C LEU A 92 -0.13 7.40 16.80
N ALA A 93 -0.58 6.20 16.48
CA ALA A 93 -1.32 5.31 17.37
C ALA A 93 -0.47 4.21 18.01
N THR A 94 0.82 4.11 17.64
CA THR A 94 1.77 3.04 18.04
C THR A 94 3.14 3.62 18.40
N SER A 95 3.94 2.82 19.12
CA SER A 95 5.28 3.23 19.55
C SER A 95 6.40 2.28 19.13
N LYS A 96 6.07 1.05 18.74
CA LYS A 96 7.05 -0.02 18.43
C LYS A 96 6.83 -0.67 17.07
N LEU A 97 5.60 -0.68 16.57
CA LEU A 97 5.25 -1.34 15.30
C LEU A 97 5.97 -0.69 14.13
N GLY A 98 6.74 -1.46 13.36
CA GLY A 98 7.29 -1.04 12.08
C GLY A 98 6.18 -0.82 11.06
N LEU A 99 6.34 0.16 10.18
CA LEU A 99 5.33 0.56 9.21
C LEU A 99 5.95 0.62 7.81
N GLY A 100 5.55 -0.29 6.94
CA GLY A 100 6.11 -0.45 5.61
C GLY A 100 5.11 -0.13 4.51
N ALA A 101 5.54 0.64 3.52
CA ALA A 101 4.78 0.94 2.31
C ALA A 101 5.50 0.48 1.05
N THR A 102 4.72 -0.04 0.11
CA THR A 102 5.15 -0.22 -1.28
C THR A 102 5.17 1.14 -1.97
N TYR A 103 6.27 1.43 -2.67
CA TYR A 103 6.42 2.69 -3.41
C TYR A 103 7.26 2.47 -4.67
N SER A 104 6.79 3.00 -5.80
CA SER A 104 7.37 2.70 -7.11
C SER A 104 8.57 3.59 -7.43
N THR A 105 9.68 3.00 -7.87
CA THR A 105 10.83 3.72 -8.43
C THR A 105 10.63 4.11 -9.89
N THR A 106 9.65 3.52 -10.57
CA THR A 106 9.34 3.86 -11.96
C THR A 106 8.63 5.20 -12.09
N TYR A 107 7.71 5.51 -11.15
CA TYR A 107 6.81 6.65 -11.28
C TYR A 107 7.10 7.80 -10.33
N TYR A 108 7.89 7.58 -9.29
CA TYR A 108 8.28 8.64 -8.35
C TYR A 108 9.75 8.98 -8.50
N GLU A 109 10.04 10.27 -8.57
CA GLU A 109 11.41 10.77 -8.68
C GLU A 109 12.21 10.47 -7.39
N PRO A 110 13.51 10.14 -7.48
CA PRO A 110 14.32 9.74 -6.34
C PRO A 110 14.31 10.74 -5.18
N PHE A 111 14.39 12.04 -5.48
CA PHE A 111 14.32 13.07 -4.46
C PHE A 111 12.98 13.08 -3.73
N HIS A 112 11.88 12.88 -4.45
CA HIS A 112 10.54 12.81 -3.85
C HIS A 112 10.45 11.64 -2.87
N VAL A 113 10.86 10.45 -3.30
CA VAL A 113 10.85 9.21 -2.48
C VAL A 113 11.72 9.39 -1.25
N ALA A 114 12.96 9.86 -1.42
CA ALA A 114 13.88 10.10 -0.32
C ALA A 114 13.29 11.07 0.72
N ARG A 115 12.69 12.17 0.28
CA ARG A 115 12.07 13.17 1.16
C ARG A 115 10.88 12.59 1.91
N VAL A 116 10.01 11.82 1.24
CA VAL A 116 8.82 11.20 1.85
C VAL A 116 9.25 10.22 2.94
N PHE A 117 10.10 9.26 2.61
CA PHE A 117 10.51 8.23 3.56
C PHE A 117 11.39 8.75 4.68
N ALA A 118 12.28 9.72 4.43
CA ALA A 118 13.01 10.39 5.50
C ALA A 118 12.07 11.13 6.46
N THR A 119 11.05 11.80 5.93
CA THR A 119 10.04 12.48 6.77
C THR A 119 9.25 11.48 7.61
N LEU A 120 8.77 10.39 6.99
CA LEU A 120 8.08 9.32 7.72
C LEU A 120 8.97 8.73 8.81
N ASP A 121 10.22 8.44 8.50
CA ASP A 121 11.14 7.82 9.44
C ASP A 121 11.40 8.70 10.66
N HIS A 122 11.62 10.00 10.45
CA HIS A 122 11.72 10.96 11.55
C HIS A 122 10.44 11.05 12.38
N MET A 123 9.28 11.17 11.75
CA MET A 123 7.99 11.26 12.45
C MET A 123 7.64 9.97 13.19
N LEU A 124 8.08 8.84 12.69
CA LEU A 124 7.81 7.51 13.26
C LEU A 124 8.93 7.00 14.19
N GLY A 125 9.97 7.78 14.42
CA GLY A 125 11.08 7.41 15.32
C GLY A 125 11.87 6.20 14.84
N GLY A 126 12.23 6.14 13.55
CA GLY A 126 13.04 5.07 12.97
C GLY A 126 12.26 3.79 12.65
N ARG A 127 10.93 3.87 12.45
CA ARG A 127 10.07 2.71 12.21
C ARG A 127 9.52 2.60 10.79
N ALA A 128 9.90 3.52 9.89
CA ALA A 128 9.47 3.47 8.51
C ALA A 128 10.23 2.40 7.71
N ALA A 129 9.55 1.75 6.79
CA ALA A 129 10.14 0.81 5.85
C ALA A 129 9.59 1.03 4.45
N TRP A 130 10.42 0.83 3.46
CA TRP A 130 10.08 0.96 2.05
C TRP A 130 10.23 -0.36 1.33
N ASN A 131 9.15 -0.81 0.69
CA ASN A 131 9.19 -1.88 -0.30
C ASN A 131 9.40 -1.27 -1.68
N VAL A 132 10.61 -1.43 -2.18
CA VAL A 132 11.03 -0.91 -3.49
C VAL A 132 10.45 -1.78 -4.60
N VAL A 133 9.63 -1.19 -5.48
CA VAL A 133 9.05 -1.89 -6.63
C VAL A 133 9.20 -1.06 -7.89
N THR A 134 9.17 -1.75 -9.03
CA THR A 134 9.25 -1.12 -10.38
C THR A 134 7.90 -1.04 -11.07
N SER A 135 6.79 -1.32 -10.36
CA SER A 135 5.43 -1.45 -10.92
C SER A 135 5.29 -2.55 -11.97
N LEU A 136 4.07 -2.77 -12.50
CA LEU A 136 3.80 -3.94 -13.32
C LEU A 136 2.89 -3.68 -14.54
N ASN A 137 2.00 -2.69 -14.51
CA ASN A 137 0.87 -2.60 -15.43
C ASN A 137 0.86 -1.28 -16.22
N ASP A 138 0.39 -1.33 -17.47
CA ASP A 138 0.21 -0.14 -18.32
C ASP A 138 -0.79 0.85 -17.72
N SER A 139 -1.84 0.36 -17.06
CA SER A 139 -2.80 1.21 -16.36
C SER A 139 -2.17 2.07 -15.25
N GLU A 140 -1.09 1.60 -14.61
CA GLU A 140 -0.30 2.42 -13.67
C GLU A 140 0.46 3.53 -14.42
N ALA A 141 1.03 3.21 -15.59
CA ALA A 141 1.72 4.17 -16.46
C ALA A 141 0.75 5.28 -16.90
N HIS A 142 -0.43 4.91 -17.40
CA HIS A 142 -1.46 5.85 -17.84
C HIS A 142 -1.89 6.80 -16.72
N ASN A 143 -2.10 6.31 -15.50
CA ASN A 143 -2.44 7.14 -14.34
C ASN A 143 -1.31 8.11 -13.96
N MET A 144 -0.08 7.79 -14.30
CA MET A 144 1.10 8.62 -14.03
C MET A 144 1.53 9.48 -15.24
N GLY A 145 0.70 9.51 -16.30
CA GLY A 145 0.89 10.37 -17.48
C GLY A 145 1.87 9.83 -18.53
N ALA A 146 2.17 8.54 -18.49
CA ALA A 146 2.93 7.85 -19.54
C ALA A 146 2.00 7.05 -20.45
N ASP A 147 2.37 6.88 -21.72
CA ASP A 147 1.56 6.14 -22.69
C ASP A 147 1.59 4.63 -22.45
N ASP A 148 2.76 4.11 -22.08
CA ASP A 148 2.99 2.69 -21.82
C ASP A 148 3.91 2.48 -20.62
N HIS A 149 3.85 1.29 -20.05
CA HIS A 149 4.76 0.88 -19.00
C HIS A 149 6.15 0.60 -19.58
N LEU A 150 7.21 1.10 -18.93
CA LEU A 150 8.57 0.86 -19.36
C LEU A 150 8.88 -0.65 -19.45
N GLU A 151 9.69 -1.03 -20.44
CA GLU A 151 10.20 -2.40 -20.56
C GLU A 151 10.90 -2.83 -19.27
N HIS A 152 10.87 -4.13 -18.98
CA HIS A 152 11.33 -4.71 -17.72
C HIS A 152 12.76 -4.28 -17.34
N ASP A 153 13.72 -4.46 -18.24
CA ASP A 153 15.13 -4.22 -17.93
C ASP A 153 15.43 -2.72 -17.77
N LEU A 154 14.71 -1.87 -18.53
CA LEU A 154 14.81 -0.42 -18.37
C LEU A 154 14.29 0.07 -17.01
N ARG A 155 13.23 -0.56 -16.51
CA ARG A 155 12.70 -0.23 -15.16
C ARG A 155 13.69 -0.57 -14.07
N TYR A 156 14.34 -1.71 -14.16
CA TYR A 156 15.36 -2.14 -13.21
C TYR A 156 16.64 -1.34 -13.33
N ALA A 157 17.02 -0.91 -14.52
CA ALA A 157 18.16 -0.01 -14.70
C ALA A 157 17.92 1.39 -14.12
N ARG A 158 16.63 1.83 -14.11
CA ARG A 158 16.24 3.12 -13.50
C ARG A 158 16.14 3.05 -11.97
N ALA A 159 15.77 1.91 -11.42
CA ALA A 159 15.55 1.70 -9.99
C ALA A 159 16.83 1.71 -9.16
#